data_69c30fc7cae777d483627785488497e4
#
_entry.id   69c30fc7cae777d483627785488497e4
#
_cell.length_a   1.000
_cell.length_b   1.000
_cell.length_c   1.000
_cell.angle_alpha   90.00
_cell.angle_beta   90.00
_cell.angle_gamma   90.00
#
_symmetry.space_group_name_H-M   'P 1'
#
loop_
_entity.id
_entity.type
_entity.pdbx_description
1 polymer ?
#
loop_
_entity_poly.entity_id
_entity_poly.type
_entity_poly.pdbx_seq_one_letter_code
_entity_poly.pdbx_strand_id
1 'polypeptide(L)'
;MMIKRGDIYYADLSPVIGSEQGGIRPVLVLQNNKGNKFSTTVIVAPISSKLTKNPIPTHVIIRCDSLEKKSVILLEQIRTIDKVRFQEKLGTLDDYFMKKVNEAIKTSLDLK
;
A
#
# COMPACT_ATOMS: atom_id res chain seq x y z
N MET A 1 14.04 -5.54 -11.11
CA MET A 1 13.34 -4.75 -10.08
C MET A 1 13.42 -5.47 -8.73
N MET A 2 14.03 -4.80 -7.73
CA MET A 2 14.14 -5.35 -6.38
C MET A 2 13.07 -4.74 -5.48
N ILE A 3 11.94 -5.41 -5.39
CA ILE A 3 10.83 -4.96 -4.57
C ILE A 3 11.05 -5.42 -3.13
N LYS A 4 10.90 -4.50 -2.18
CA LYS A 4 11.04 -4.81 -0.74
C LYS A 4 9.81 -4.36 0.03
N ARG A 5 9.50 -5.07 1.10
CA ARG A 5 8.41 -4.69 2.01
C ARG A 5 8.66 -3.28 2.54
N GLY A 6 7.64 -2.44 2.48
CA GLY A 6 7.74 -1.03 2.86
C GLY A 6 8.03 -0.08 1.72
N ASP A 7 8.40 -0.59 0.56
CA ASP A 7 8.59 0.25 -0.62
C ASP A 7 7.26 0.82 -1.11
N ILE A 8 7.31 2.02 -1.67
CA ILE A 8 6.17 2.70 -2.30
C ILE A 8 6.45 2.79 -3.79
N TYR A 9 5.53 2.28 -4.60
CA TYR A 9 5.61 2.31 -6.05
C TYR A 9 4.34 2.88 -6.65
N TYR A 10 4.43 3.50 -7.82
CA TYR A 10 3.24 3.65 -8.66
C TYR A 10 2.87 2.30 -9.23
N ALA A 11 1.58 2.02 -9.30
CA ALA A 11 1.06 0.81 -9.93
C ALA A 11 -0.28 1.09 -10.59
N ASP A 12 -0.55 0.39 -11.67
CA ASP A 12 -1.85 0.45 -12.34
C ASP A 12 -2.77 -0.60 -11.71
N LEU A 13 -3.77 -0.14 -10.99
CA LEU A 13 -4.72 -0.98 -10.27
C LEU A 13 -5.98 -1.32 -11.07
N SER A 14 -6.13 -0.75 -12.26
CA SER A 14 -7.30 -1.02 -13.11
C SER A 14 -7.19 -2.38 -13.81
N PRO A 15 -8.34 -3.03 -14.13
CA PRO A 15 -9.71 -2.61 -13.84
C PRO A 15 -10.14 -2.93 -12.40
N VAL A 16 -11.08 -2.14 -11.89
CA VAL A 16 -11.65 -2.33 -10.55
C VAL A 16 -13.18 -2.20 -10.64
N ILE A 17 -13.85 -2.56 -9.54
CA ILE A 17 -15.31 -2.49 -9.45
C ILE A 17 -15.71 -1.61 -8.26
N GLY A 18 -16.67 -0.72 -8.46
CA GLY A 18 -17.29 0.07 -7.40
C GLY A 18 -16.31 0.91 -6.60
N SER A 19 -16.30 0.69 -5.30
CA SER A 19 -15.51 1.49 -4.36
C SER A 19 -14.03 1.10 -4.26
N GLU A 20 -13.59 0.12 -5.05
CA GLU A 20 -12.18 -0.26 -5.08
C GLU A 20 -11.33 0.86 -5.65
N GLN A 21 -10.14 1.05 -5.06
CA GLN A 21 -9.20 2.04 -5.59
C GLN A 21 -8.65 1.57 -6.93
N GLY A 22 -8.82 2.39 -7.97
CA GLY A 22 -8.38 2.05 -9.32
C GLY A 22 -7.45 3.11 -9.90
N GLY A 23 -7.06 2.90 -11.18
CA GLY A 23 -6.16 3.79 -11.88
C GLY A 23 -4.71 3.64 -11.42
N ILE A 24 -3.86 4.55 -11.94
CA ILE A 24 -2.44 4.58 -11.56
C ILE A 24 -2.33 5.39 -10.27
N ARG A 25 -1.81 4.76 -9.22
CA ARG A 25 -1.64 5.42 -7.93
C ARG A 25 -0.54 4.77 -7.11
N PRO A 26 -0.07 5.46 -6.06
CA PRO A 26 0.91 4.85 -5.17
C PRO A 26 0.33 3.64 -4.44
N VAL A 27 1.16 2.63 -4.26
CA VAL A 27 0.84 1.46 -3.43
C VAL A 27 2.00 1.20 -2.48
N LEU A 28 1.66 0.67 -1.31
CA LEU A 28 2.65 0.24 -0.32
C LEU A 28 2.83 -1.27 -0.42
N VAL A 29 4.06 -1.73 -0.53
CA VAL A 29 4.38 -3.15 -0.58
C VAL A 29 4.27 -3.74 0.83
N LEU A 30 3.38 -4.70 1.00
CA LEU A 30 3.15 -5.39 2.28
C LEU A 30 3.77 -6.78 2.34
N GLN A 31 3.96 -7.41 1.18
CA GLN A 31 4.44 -8.78 1.10
C GLN A 31 5.86 -8.92 1.65
N ASN A 32 6.15 -10.06 2.28
CA ASN A 32 7.47 -10.35 2.80
C ASN A 32 8.53 -10.41 1.68
N ASN A 33 9.79 -10.18 2.06
CA ASN A 33 10.84 -10.03 1.06
C ASN A 33 11.19 -11.32 0.31
N LYS A 34 10.99 -12.47 0.91
CA LYS A 34 11.19 -13.75 0.22
C LYS A 34 10.15 -13.89 -0.90
N GLY A 35 8.89 -13.62 -0.59
CA GLY A 35 7.83 -13.60 -1.60
C GLY A 35 8.10 -12.56 -2.69
N ASN A 36 8.57 -11.38 -2.31
CA ASN A 36 8.90 -10.31 -3.28
C ASN A 36 9.99 -10.75 -4.26
N LYS A 37 10.92 -11.57 -3.80
CA LYS A 37 12.02 -12.06 -4.66
C LYS A 37 11.56 -13.15 -5.62
N PHE A 38 10.74 -14.08 -5.15
CA PHE A 38 10.45 -15.30 -5.89
C PHE A 38 9.07 -15.36 -6.55
N SER A 39 8.10 -14.58 -6.07
CA SER A 39 6.75 -14.60 -6.62
C SER A 39 6.62 -13.65 -7.81
N THR A 40 5.71 -13.96 -8.73
CA THR A 40 5.32 -13.04 -9.82
C THR A 40 4.29 -12.03 -9.36
N THR A 41 3.72 -12.21 -8.18
CA THR A 41 2.70 -11.32 -7.60
C THR A 41 3.18 -10.74 -6.29
N VAL A 42 2.58 -9.59 -5.91
CA VAL A 42 2.95 -8.86 -4.70
C VAL A 42 1.69 -8.39 -4.00
N ILE A 43 1.64 -8.59 -2.68
CA ILE A 43 0.55 -8.08 -1.85
C ILE A 43 0.84 -6.63 -1.52
N VAL A 44 -0.12 -5.75 -1.81
CA VAL A 44 0.01 -4.30 -1.63
C VAL A 44 -1.24 -3.71 -0.98
N ALA A 45 -1.12 -2.47 -0.49
CA ALA A 45 -2.26 -1.65 -0.10
C ALA A 45 -2.21 -0.34 -0.90
N PRO A 46 -3.34 0.13 -1.43
CA PRO A 46 -3.37 1.39 -2.15
C PRO A 46 -3.21 2.59 -1.21
N ILE A 47 -2.63 3.65 -1.75
CA ILE A 47 -2.44 4.91 -1.05
C ILE A 47 -3.27 5.97 -1.77
N SER A 48 -4.05 6.75 -1.01
CA SER A 48 -4.90 7.81 -1.55
C SER A 48 -4.52 9.16 -0.94
N SER A 49 -4.56 10.22 -1.74
CA SER A 49 -4.40 11.57 -1.22
C SER A 49 -5.74 12.16 -0.75
N LYS A 50 -6.84 11.46 -0.98
CA LYS A 50 -8.16 11.88 -0.55
C LYS A 50 -8.41 11.45 0.90
N LEU A 51 -8.28 12.40 1.83
CA LEU A 51 -8.49 12.14 3.25
C LEU A 51 -9.96 12.23 3.60
N THR A 52 -10.40 11.41 4.55
CA THR A 52 -11.78 11.46 5.07
C THR A 52 -11.77 12.12 6.44
N LYS A 53 -12.93 12.71 6.81
CA LYS A 53 -13.08 13.34 8.14
C LYS A 53 -12.99 12.32 9.28
N ASN A 54 -13.50 11.12 9.05
CA ASN A 54 -13.59 10.07 10.07
C ASN A 54 -12.79 8.85 9.61
N PRO A 55 -11.46 8.88 9.82
CA PRO A 55 -10.64 7.71 9.45
C PRO A 55 -11.03 6.51 10.32
N ILE A 56 -11.04 5.34 9.71
CA ILE A 56 -11.30 4.08 10.40
C ILE A 56 -9.96 3.45 10.83
N PRO A 57 -9.98 2.47 11.76
CA PRO A 57 -8.73 1.88 12.29
C PRO A 57 -7.84 1.20 11.23
N THR A 58 -8.39 0.89 10.06
CA THR A 58 -7.63 0.31 8.96
C THR A 58 -6.94 1.35 8.08
N HIS A 59 -7.14 2.64 8.35
CA HIS A 59 -6.47 3.73 7.65
C HIS A 59 -5.22 4.15 8.42
N VAL A 60 -4.11 4.34 7.70
CA VAL A 60 -2.88 4.90 8.27
C VAL A 60 -2.55 6.17 7.51
N ILE A 61 -2.65 7.31 8.20
CA ILE A 61 -2.33 8.60 7.60
C ILE A 61 -0.82 8.77 7.66
N ILE A 62 -0.23 9.09 6.50
CA ILE A 62 1.22 9.26 6.38
C ILE A 62 1.56 10.60 5.73
N ARG A 63 2.76 11.07 6.04
CA ARG A 63 3.40 12.16 5.35
C ARG A 63 4.86 11.77 5.16
N CYS A 64 5.30 11.70 3.93
CA CYS A 64 6.69 11.37 3.61
C CYS A 64 7.13 12.11 2.36
N ASP A 65 8.45 12.24 2.20
CA ASP A 65 9.03 13.00 1.09
C ASP A 65 8.74 12.38 -0.27
N SER A 66 8.44 11.08 -0.28
CA SER A 66 8.13 10.36 -1.53
C SER A 66 6.77 10.74 -2.12
N LEU A 67 5.91 11.38 -1.33
CA LEU A 67 4.55 11.75 -1.74
C LEU A 67 4.36 13.24 -1.56
N GLU A 68 3.84 13.90 -2.59
CA GLU A 68 3.64 15.36 -2.59
C GLU A 68 2.65 15.81 -1.52
N LYS A 69 1.68 14.97 -1.20
CA LYS A 69 0.59 15.33 -0.30
C LYS A 69 0.50 14.35 0.85
N LYS A 70 0.02 14.85 2.00
CA LYS A 70 -0.43 13.99 3.08
C LYS A 70 -1.41 12.96 2.51
N SER A 71 -1.22 11.70 2.83
CA SER A 71 -1.92 10.59 2.20
C SER A 71 -2.40 9.59 3.23
N VAL A 72 -3.26 8.66 2.80
CA VAL A 72 -3.77 7.61 3.65
C VAL A 72 -3.55 6.25 2.98
N ILE A 73 -3.02 5.31 3.74
CA ILE A 73 -2.89 3.92 3.31
C ILE A 73 -4.16 3.18 3.71
N LEU A 74 -4.79 2.50 2.75
CA LEU A 74 -6.09 1.85 2.93
C LEU A 74 -5.89 0.36 3.17
N LEU A 75 -5.70 -0.04 4.44
CA LEU A 75 -5.44 -1.44 4.76
C LEU A 75 -6.68 -2.34 4.69
N GLU A 76 -7.87 -1.76 4.49
CA GLU A 76 -9.06 -2.55 4.19
C GLU A 76 -9.13 -2.94 2.70
N GLN A 77 -8.25 -2.37 1.87
CA GLN A 77 -8.20 -2.67 0.44
C GLN A 77 -6.91 -3.39 0.03
N ILE A 78 -6.40 -4.21 0.91
CA ILE A 78 -5.25 -5.07 0.61
C ILE A 78 -5.58 -5.95 -0.58
N ARG A 79 -4.66 -6.02 -1.55
CA ARG A 79 -4.85 -6.85 -2.73
C ARG A 79 -3.52 -7.37 -3.26
N THR A 80 -3.60 -8.44 -4.05
CA THR A 80 -2.45 -9.00 -4.74
C THR A 80 -2.47 -8.52 -6.18
N ILE A 81 -1.35 -8.02 -6.66
CA ILE A 81 -1.20 -7.57 -8.05
C ILE A 81 0.02 -8.23 -8.69
N ASP A 82 -0.02 -8.37 -10.00
CA ASP A 82 1.12 -8.86 -10.78
C ASP A 82 2.21 -7.79 -10.83
N LYS A 83 3.48 -8.22 -10.81
CA LYS A 83 4.61 -7.31 -10.90
C LYS A 83 4.59 -6.42 -12.14
N VAL A 84 3.97 -6.86 -13.23
CA VAL A 84 3.88 -6.06 -14.45
C VAL A 84 3.08 -4.76 -14.25
N ARG A 85 2.27 -4.68 -13.20
CA ARG A 85 1.51 -3.47 -12.89
C ARG A 85 2.34 -2.38 -12.23
N PHE A 86 3.51 -2.73 -11.69
CA PHE A 86 4.39 -1.75 -11.04
C PHE A 86 5.04 -0.84 -12.06
N GLN A 87 5.14 0.44 -11.72
CA GLN A 87 5.83 1.45 -12.48
C GLN A 87 7.04 1.94 -11.66
N GLU A 88 7.29 3.24 -11.55
CA GLU A 88 8.46 3.72 -10.86
C GLU A 88 8.34 3.60 -9.33
N LYS A 89 9.48 3.37 -8.69
CA LYS A 89 9.58 3.40 -7.24
C LYS A 89 9.58 4.86 -6.77
N LEU A 90 8.75 5.16 -5.78
CA LEU A 90 8.66 6.51 -5.20
C LEU A 90 9.54 6.67 -3.97
N GLY A 91 9.70 5.61 -3.19
CA GLY A 91 10.49 5.67 -1.97
C GLY A 91 10.21 4.49 -1.07
N THR A 92 10.56 4.66 0.21
CA THR A 92 10.37 3.63 1.24
C THR A 92 9.76 4.28 2.47
N LEU A 93 8.73 3.68 3.00
CA LEU A 93 8.07 4.15 4.22
C LEU A 93 8.95 3.82 5.43
N ASP A 94 9.09 4.76 6.37
CA ASP A 94 9.93 4.55 7.55
C ASP A 94 9.29 3.58 8.56
N ASP A 95 10.12 3.10 9.50
CA ASP A 95 9.68 2.10 10.48
C ASP A 95 8.58 2.62 11.41
N TYR A 96 8.56 3.91 11.69
CA TYR A 96 7.53 4.51 12.53
C TYR A 96 6.13 4.26 11.94
N PHE A 97 5.97 4.55 10.64
CA PHE A 97 4.69 4.30 9.96
C PHE A 97 4.46 2.82 9.68
N MET A 98 5.51 2.04 9.41
CA MET A 98 5.35 0.60 9.17
C MET A 98 4.80 -0.11 10.40
N LYS A 99 5.13 0.32 11.60
CA LYS A 99 4.53 -0.23 12.83
C LYS A 99 3.02 0.02 12.87
N LYS A 100 2.60 1.23 12.48
CA LYS A 100 1.17 1.56 12.38
C LYS A 100 0.48 0.74 11.31
N VAL A 101 1.15 0.52 10.19
CA VAL A 101 0.64 -0.35 9.12
C VAL A 101 0.42 -1.76 9.64
N ASN A 102 1.38 -2.32 10.38
CA ASN A 102 1.24 -3.66 10.94
C ASN A 102 0.01 -3.79 11.84
N GLU A 103 -0.24 -2.80 12.69
CA GLU A 103 -1.42 -2.79 13.56
C GLU A 103 -2.71 -2.67 12.76
N ALA A 104 -2.71 -1.85 11.72
CA ALA A 104 -3.88 -1.70 10.86
C ALA A 104 -4.18 -2.99 10.08
N ILE A 105 -3.15 -3.72 9.66
CA ILE A 105 -3.33 -5.03 9.01
C ILE A 105 -3.96 -6.03 9.98
N LYS A 106 -3.49 -6.07 11.22
CA LYS A 106 -4.07 -6.93 12.24
C LYS A 106 -5.55 -6.64 12.44
N THR A 107 -5.90 -5.37 12.46
CA THR A 107 -7.30 -4.94 12.59
C THR A 107 -8.11 -5.33 11.36
N SER A 108 -7.58 -5.07 10.17
CA SER A 108 -8.27 -5.33 8.91
C SER A 108 -8.60 -6.81 8.73
N LEU A 109 -7.69 -7.69 9.16
CA LEU A 109 -7.83 -9.14 8.99
C LEU A 109 -8.25 -9.85 10.27
N ASP A 110 -8.53 -9.10 11.34
CA ASP A 110 -8.91 -9.63 12.65
C ASP A 110 -7.86 -10.61 13.21
N LEU A 111 -6.60 -10.27 13.06
CA LEU A 111 -5.48 -11.04 13.62
C LEU A 111 -5.23 -10.65 15.07
N LYS A 112 -4.91 -11.65 15.88
CA LYS A 112 -4.67 -11.45 17.32
C LYS A 112 -3.19 -11.54 17.67
#